data_ee13d3adad85c87c1a6e500951c10efc
#
_entry.id   ee13d3adad85c87c1a6e500951c10efc
#
_cell.length_a   1.000
_cell.length_b   1.000
_cell.length_c   1.000
_cell.angle_alpha   90.00
_cell.angle_beta   90.00
_cell.angle_gamma   90.00
#
_symmetry.space_group_name_H-M   'P 1'
#
loop_
_entity.id
_entity.type
_entity.pdbx_description
1 polymer ?
#
loop_
_entity_poly.entity_id
_entity_poly.type
_entity_poly.pdbx_seq_one_letter_code
_entity_poly.pdbx_strand_id
1 'polypeptide(L)'
;VVTATSAQADVVDLRASALDIAARGWPVFPIRPGAKKPPVFKRWPDHASTDPARINRWWDQDPARNVAIATGPAGLCVIDLDPRHMSPPATGFADAVARLDARSSAPVPVTWTVATPHGWHLYYRAPQTPRLPCSIGRLGDGIDTRGHGGYVIAPGSRTRHGDYIVATDHPVAELPAELVVLLTPPPPAPTIRSCAGATHPDAYLAAILAGEAHRVASARVHLRNHTLFRSALVLGRLVAADEISEHHARTVLADAAAVHVGVEGFTSSEADRTIANGLRYSRSRPRYLRR
;
A
#
# COMPACT_ATOMS: atom_id res chain seq x y z
N VAL A 1 4.60 -51.19 -19.84
CA VAL A 1 3.67 -50.06 -20.01
C VAL A 1 3.63 -49.36 -18.67
N VAL A 2 4.36 -48.28 -18.51
CA VAL A 2 4.35 -47.43 -17.34
C VAL A 2 3.32 -46.33 -17.60
N THR A 3 2.19 -46.39 -16.94
CA THR A 3 1.16 -45.36 -16.96
C THR A 3 1.69 -44.15 -16.22
N ALA A 4 1.95 -43.08 -16.97
CA ALA A 4 2.25 -41.76 -16.39
C ALA A 4 0.97 -41.25 -15.71
N THR A 5 0.96 -41.25 -14.37
CA THR A 5 -0.04 -40.56 -13.56
C THR A 5 0.21 -39.04 -13.76
N SER A 6 -0.66 -38.38 -14.49
CA SER A 6 -0.66 -36.93 -14.59
C SER A 6 -0.92 -36.38 -13.18
N ALA A 7 0.06 -35.72 -12.59
CA ALA A 7 -0.13 -34.92 -11.39
C ALA A 7 -1.16 -33.83 -11.73
N GLN A 8 -2.39 -34.08 -11.30
CA GLN A 8 -3.45 -33.08 -11.30
C GLN A 8 -2.99 -32.00 -10.32
N ALA A 9 -2.66 -30.83 -10.81
CA ALA A 9 -2.37 -29.68 -9.93
C ALA A 9 -3.64 -29.47 -9.09
N ASP A 10 -3.53 -29.68 -7.77
CA ASP A 10 -4.64 -29.44 -6.85
C ASP A 10 -5.17 -28.04 -7.05
N VAL A 11 -6.41 -27.96 -7.53
CA VAL A 11 -7.11 -26.69 -7.67
C VAL A 11 -7.33 -26.17 -6.26
N VAL A 12 -6.56 -25.16 -5.87
CA VAL A 12 -6.70 -24.54 -4.55
C VAL A 12 -8.13 -24.02 -4.40
N ASP A 13 -8.85 -24.52 -3.40
CA ASP A 13 -10.19 -24.05 -3.05
C ASP A 13 -10.08 -22.66 -2.36
N LEU A 14 -10.32 -21.61 -3.12
CA LEU A 14 -10.26 -20.23 -2.63
C LEU A 14 -11.34 -19.92 -1.59
N ARG A 15 -12.47 -20.64 -1.61
CA ARG A 15 -13.49 -20.58 -0.55
C ARG A 15 -12.97 -21.15 0.76
N ALA A 16 -12.39 -22.34 0.70
CA ALA A 16 -11.78 -22.96 1.88
C ALA A 16 -10.68 -22.05 2.46
N SER A 17 -9.80 -21.55 1.60
CA SER A 17 -8.76 -20.59 2.00
C SER A 17 -9.35 -19.35 2.70
N ALA A 18 -10.44 -18.78 2.18
CA ALA A 18 -11.09 -17.62 2.79
C ALA A 18 -11.69 -17.95 4.16
N LEU A 19 -12.30 -19.13 4.31
CA LEU A 19 -12.88 -19.60 5.58
C LEU A 19 -11.80 -19.89 6.62
N ASP A 20 -10.68 -20.50 6.23
CA ASP A 20 -9.55 -20.77 7.12
C ASP A 20 -8.93 -19.47 7.65
N ILE A 21 -8.77 -18.47 6.79
CA ILE A 21 -8.30 -17.15 7.19
C ILE A 21 -9.30 -16.46 8.13
N ALA A 22 -10.58 -16.54 7.82
CA ALA A 22 -11.64 -15.97 8.67
C ALA A 22 -11.72 -16.66 10.04
N ALA A 23 -11.46 -17.98 10.12
CA ALA A 23 -11.39 -18.72 11.38
C ALA A 23 -10.26 -18.26 12.30
N ARG A 24 -9.20 -17.63 11.75
CA ARG A 24 -8.14 -16.97 12.53
C ARG A 24 -8.60 -15.61 13.12
N GLY A 25 -9.84 -15.18 12.87
CA GLY A 25 -10.37 -13.88 13.26
C GLY A 25 -9.97 -12.74 12.30
N TRP A 26 -9.48 -13.05 11.11
CA TRP A 26 -9.05 -12.06 10.13
C TRP A 26 -10.14 -11.82 9.07
N PRO A 27 -10.74 -10.63 9.03
CA PRO A 27 -11.77 -10.32 8.07
C PRO A 27 -11.24 -10.37 6.64
N VAL A 28 -11.95 -11.13 5.78
CA VAL A 28 -11.61 -11.30 4.37
C VAL A 28 -12.64 -10.61 3.47
N PHE A 29 -12.26 -10.40 2.22
CA PHE A 29 -13.16 -9.96 1.16
C PHE A 29 -12.63 -10.40 -0.22
N PRO A 30 -13.51 -10.53 -1.24
CA PRO A 30 -13.12 -11.01 -2.55
C PRO A 30 -12.43 -9.95 -3.39
N ILE A 31 -11.42 -10.40 -4.13
CA ILE A 31 -10.74 -9.68 -5.21
C ILE A 31 -11.11 -10.34 -6.54
N ARG A 32 -11.06 -9.61 -7.63
CA ARG A 32 -11.32 -10.17 -8.96
C ARG A 32 -10.37 -11.33 -9.28
N PRO A 33 -10.85 -12.36 -10.03
CA PRO A 33 -10.03 -13.50 -10.43
C PRO A 33 -8.71 -13.07 -11.08
N GLY A 34 -7.62 -13.75 -10.75
CA GLY A 34 -6.30 -13.51 -11.33
C GLY A 34 -5.66 -12.15 -11.02
N ALA A 35 -6.24 -11.36 -10.13
CA ALA A 35 -5.79 -10.00 -9.81
C ALA A 35 -5.45 -9.83 -8.33
N LYS A 36 -4.69 -8.76 -8.03
CA LYS A 36 -4.49 -8.26 -6.66
C LYS A 36 -5.29 -6.97 -6.38
N LYS A 37 -5.85 -6.37 -7.41
CA LYS A 37 -6.70 -5.17 -7.38
C LYS A 37 -7.46 -5.02 -8.71
N PRO A 38 -8.60 -4.34 -8.78
CA PRO A 38 -9.33 -3.76 -7.65
C PRO A 38 -10.11 -4.83 -6.87
N PRO A 39 -10.50 -4.52 -5.60
CA PRO A 39 -11.51 -5.28 -4.88
C PRO A 39 -12.83 -5.37 -5.65
N VAL A 40 -13.61 -6.43 -5.39
CA VAL A 40 -14.95 -6.59 -5.99
C VAL A 40 -15.87 -5.47 -5.51
N PHE A 41 -15.73 -5.05 -4.25
CA PHE A 41 -16.51 -3.95 -3.66
C PHE A 41 -15.75 -2.64 -3.65
N LYS A 42 -16.35 -1.54 -4.11
CA LYS A 42 -15.74 -0.19 -4.08
C LYS A 42 -15.41 0.27 -2.65
N ARG A 43 -16.29 -0.06 -1.67
CA ARG A 43 -16.11 0.23 -0.25
C ARG A 43 -15.76 -1.05 0.52
N TRP A 44 -14.75 -1.75 0.07
CA TRP A 44 -14.33 -3.03 0.64
C TRP A 44 -14.13 -3.03 2.17
N PRO A 45 -13.70 -1.93 2.85
CA PRO A 45 -13.58 -1.95 4.29
C PRO A 45 -14.90 -2.22 5.02
N ASP A 46 -16.04 -1.76 4.44
CA ASP A 46 -17.37 -1.97 5.02
C ASP A 46 -17.89 -3.39 4.77
N HIS A 47 -17.24 -4.12 3.89
CA HIS A 47 -17.65 -5.48 3.47
C HIS A 47 -16.79 -6.57 4.07
N ALA A 48 -15.54 -6.28 4.48
CA ALA A 48 -14.66 -7.30 5.06
C ALA A 48 -15.32 -8.00 6.25
N SER A 49 -15.25 -9.34 6.28
CA SER A 49 -16.03 -10.14 7.21
C SER A 49 -15.32 -11.44 7.61
N THR A 50 -15.59 -11.92 8.82
CA THR A 50 -15.27 -13.26 9.29
C THR A 50 -16.49 -14.19 9.30
N ASP A 51 -17.68 -13.69 8.91
CA ASP A 51 -18.91 -14.47 8.87
C ASP A 51 -18.88 -15.52 7.73
N PRO A 52 -18.88 -16.83 8.08
CA PRO A 52 -18.84 -17.89 7.08
C PRO A 52 -20.00 -17.86 6.08
N ALA A 53 -21.19 -17.48 6.51
CA ALA A 53 -22.35 -17.41 5.62
C ALA A 53 -22.18 -16.32 4.56
N ARG A 54 -21.57 -15.19 4.94
CA ARG A 54 -21.26 -14.10 4.03
C ARG A 54 -20.14 -14.49 3.05
N ILE A 55 -19.10 -15.15 3.55
CA ILE A 55 -17.98 -15.64 2.76
C ILE A 55 -18.49 -16.65 1.72
N ASN A 56 -19.26 -17.65 2.12
CA ASN A 56 -19.82 -18.63 1.20
C ASN A 56 -20.60 -17.99 0.05
N ARG A 57 -21.49 -17.03 0.34
CA ARG A 57 -22.24 -16.31 -0.70
C ARG A 57 -21.35 -15.60 -1.71
N TRP A 58 -20.19 -15.11 -1.32
CA TRP A 58 -19.27 -14.45 -2.26
C TRP A 58 -18.63 -15.44 -3.22
N TRP A 59 -18.21 -16.60 -2.73
CA TRP A 59 -17.58 -17.64 -3.56
C TRP A 59 -18.60 -18.53 -4.29
N ASP A 60 -19.86 -18.56 -3.84
CA ASP A 60 -20.97 -19.14 -4.63
C ASP A 60 -21.21 -18.37 -5.91
N GLN A 61 -21.05 -17.04 -5.88
CA GLN A 61 -21.20 -16.19 -7.07
C GLN A 61 -20.07 -16.35 -8.08
N ASP A 62 -18.85 -16.56 -7.61
CA ASP A 62 -17.68 -16.74 -8.46
C ASP A 62 -16.53 -17.40 -7.63
N PRO A 63 -16.34 -18.71 -7.79
CA PRO A 63 -15.34 -19.47 -7.05
C PRO A 63 -13.88 -19.10 -7.41
N ALA A 64 -13.66 -18.42 -8.52
CA ALA A 64 -12.31 -18.02 -8.97
C ALA A 64 -11.80 -16.71 -8.32
N ARG A 65 -12.60 -16.04 -7.49
CA ARG A 65 -12.20 -14.82 -6.79
C ARG A 65 -11.05 -15.05 -5.85
N ASN A 66 -10.00 -14.23 -5.96
CA ASN A 66 -8.92 -14.20 -5.00
C ASN A 66 -9.40 -13.68 -3.63
N VAL A 67 -8.66 -14.03 -2.60
CA VAL A 67 -8.95 -13.67 -1.21
C VAL A 67 -8.04 -12.51 -0.78
N ALA A 68 -8.60 -11.50 -0.15
CA ALA A 68 -7.85 -10.44 0.52
C ALA A 68 -8.15 -10.43 2.02
N ILE A 69 -7.14 -10.10 2.83
CA ILE A 69 -7.22 -9.93 4.28
C ILE A 69 -7.20 -8.43 4.58
N ALA A 70 -8.21 -7.93 5.29
CA ALA A 70 -8.25 -6.57 5.80
C ALA A 70 -7.32 -6.41 7.00
N THR A 71 -6.12 -5.86 6.81
CA THR A 71 -5.06 -5.86 7.84
C THR A 71 -5.42 -5.09 9.10
N GLY A 72 -6.05 -3.92 8.97
CA GLY A 72 -6.45 -3.11 10.13
C GLY A 72 -7.43 -3.83 11.06
N PRO A 73 -8.60 -4.29 10.58
CA PRO A 73 -9.57 -5.05 11.39
C PRO A 73 -9.02 -6.39 11.89
N ALA A 74 -8.06 -7.00 11.17
CA ALA A 74 -7.38 -8.21 11.60
C ALA A 74 -6.36 -7.97 12.74
N GLY A 75 -6.09 -6.72 13.12
CA GLY A 75 -5.06 -6.40 14.09
C GLY A 75 -3.64 -6.70 13.59
N LEU A 76 -3.43 -6.63 12.26
CA LEU A 76 -2.18 -6.99 11.62
C LEU A 76 -1.43 -5.77 11.10
N CYS A 77 -0.10 -5.84 11.17
CA CYS A 77 0.83 -5.10 10.36
C CYS A 77 1.63 -6.08 9.52
N VAL A 78 1.36 -6.13 8.23
CA VAL A 78 2.08 -7.02 7.32
C VAL A 78 3.22 -6.24 6.69
N ILE A 79 4.45 -6.77 6.84
CA ILE A 79 5.64 -6.25 6.17
C ILE A 79 5.75 -6.95 4.82
N ASP A 80 5.72 -6.17 3.76
CA ASP A 80 5.81 -6.62 2.36
C ASP A 80 7.25 -6.36 1.88
N LEU A 81 8.02 -7.44 1.75
CA LEU A 81 9.40 -7.41 1.27
C LEU A 81 9.42 -7.65 -0.24
N ASP A 82 9.81 -6.66 -1.02
CA ASP A 82 10.04 -6.78 -2.46
C ASP A 82 11.54 -6.63 -2.76
N PRO A 83 12.28 -7.74 -2.90
CA PRO A 83 13.73 -7.72 -3.09
C PRO A 83 14.18 -6.95 -4.34
N ARG A 84 13.34 -6.86 -5.36
CA ARG A 84 13.65 -6.15 -6.62
C ARG A 84 13.76 -4.64 -6.42
N HIS A 85 13.05 -4.11 -5.42
CA HIS A 85 13.02 -2.69 -5.10
C HIS A 85 13.98 -2.31 -3.96
N MET A 86 14.75 -3.26 -3.44
CA MET A 86 15.84 -3.00 -2.49
C MET A 86 17.07 -2.47 -3.22
N SER A 87 17.90 -1.68 -2.57
CA SER A 87 19.09 -1.07 -3.17
C SER A 87 20.35 -1.45 -2.38
N PRO A 88 21.26 -2.30 -2.95
CA PRO A 88 21.11 -3.09 -4.18
C PRO A 88 19.97 -4.13 -4.05
N PRO A 89 19.47 -4.73 -5.15
CA PRO A 89 18.46 -5.79 -5.06
C PRO A 89 18.88 -6.91 -4.14
N ALA A 90 17.95 -7.41 -3.31
CA ALA A 90 18.23 -8.52 -2.41
C ALA A 90 18.26 -9.84 -3.19
N THR A 91 19.20 -10.73 -2.83
CA THR A 91 19.45 -12.00 -3.51
C THR A 91 18.47 -13.11 -3.12
N GLY A 92 17.66 -12.91 -2.06
CA GLY A 92 16.70 -13.88 -1.58
C GLY A 92 16.06 -13.49 -0.25
N PHE A 93 15.32 -14.42 0.35
CA PHE A 93 14.58 -14.19 1.60
C PHE A 93 15.50 -13.76 2.75
N ALA A 94 16.58 -14.49 2.99
CA ALA A 94 17.49 -14.22 4.09
C ALA A 94 18.13 -12.82 3.99
N ASP A 95 18.55 -12.41 2.77
CA ASP A 95 19.09 -11.08 2.54
C ASP A 95 18.02 -9.99 2.73
N ALA A 96 16.81 -10.22 2.23
CA ALA A 96 15.68 -9.29 2.44
C ALA A 96 15.33 -9.13 3.92
N VAL A 97 15.31 -10.22 4.70
CA VAL A 97 15.08 -10.18 6.16
C VAL A 97 16.23 -9.49 6.87
N ALA A 98 17.49 -9.75 6.51
CA ALA A 98 18.65 -9.08 7.12
C ALA A 98 18.59 -7.55 6.98
N ARG A 99 18.01 -7.04 5.89
CA ARG A 99 17.79 -5.58 5.73
C ARG A 99 16.69 -5.03 6.61
N LEU A 100 15.68 -5.85 6.90
CA LEU A 100 14.66 -5.51 7.89
C LEU A 100 15.25 -5.56 9.31
N ASP A 101 16.07 -6.59 9.61
CA ASP A 101 16.77 -6.72 10.89
C ASP A 101 17.66 -5.52 11.19
N ALA A 102 18.33 -4.97 10.17
CA ALA A 102 19.13 -3.76 10.31
C ALA A 102 18.33 -2.50 10.74
N ARG A 103 17.01 -2.59 10.83
CA ARG A 103 16.10 -1.51 11.33
C ARG A 103 15.74 -1.69 12.80
N SER A 104 16.23 -2.74 13.45
CA SER A 104 15.96 -3.10 14.84
C SER A 104 17.27 -3.43 15.54
N SER A 105 17.32 -3.34 16.87
CA SER A 105 18.51 -3.68 17.68
C SER A 105 18.72 -5.20 17.80
N ALA A 106 17.67 -5.98 17.47
CA ALA A 106 17.69 -7.43 17.44
C ALA A 106 17.03 -7.94 16.16
N PRO A 107 17.33 -9.16 15.71
CA PRO A 107 16.63 -9.80 14.60
C PRO A 107 15.12 -9.81 14.82
N VAL A 108 14.35 -9.54 13.78
CA VAL A 108 12.89 -9.62 13.87
C VAL A 108 12.44 -11.05 14.14
N PRO A 109 11.44 -11.27 14.98
CA PRO A 109 10.98 -12.62 15.30
C PRO A 109 10.44 -13.31 14.05
N VAL A 110 10.72 -14.61 13.94
CA VAL A 110 10.10 -15.47 12.92
C VAL A 110 8.59 -15.46 13.12
N THR A 111 7.86 -15.28 12.03
CA THR A 111 6.42 -15.13 12.05
C THR A 111 5.77 -15.84 10.88
N TRP A 112 4.44 -15.93 10.89
CA TRP A 112 3.71 -16.45 9.74
C TRP A 112 4.06 -15.67 8.49
N THR A 113 4.56 -16.38 7.46
CA THR A 113 5.11 -15.77 6.26
C THR A 113 4.48 -16.37 5.01
N VAL A 114 4.11 -15.51 4.07
CA VAL A 114 3.54 -15.89 2.77
C VAL A 114 4.53 -15.48 1.68
N ALA A 115 4.95 -16.43 0.86
CA ALA A 115 5.64 -16.15 -0.39
C ALA A 115 4.66 -15.54 -1.39
N THR A 116 5.06 -14.46 -2.02
CA THR A 116 4.30 -13.74 -3.05
C THR A 116 5.01 -13.89 -4.40
N PRO A 117 4.39 -13.57 -5.52
CA PRO A 117 5.06 -13.61 -6.83
C PRO A 117 6.37 -12.81 -6.92
N HIS A 118 6.59 -11.88 -6.01
CA HIS A 118 7.70 -10.94 -6.10
C HIS A 118 8.49 -10.76 -4.80
N GLY A 119 8.18 -11.51 -3.76
CA GLY A 119 8.83 -11.40 -2.47
C GLY A 119 8.04 -12.09 -1.36
N TRP A 120 7.90 -11.47 -0.22
CA TRP A 120 7.30 -12.10 0.96
C TRP A 120 6.46 -11.12 1.76
N HIS A 121 5.35 -11.63 2.32
CA HIS A 121 4.57 -10.97 3.35
C HIS A 121 4.89 -11.58 4.71
N LEU A 122 5.42 -10.81 5.64
CA LEU A 122 5.65 -11.20 7.03
C LEU A 122 4.51 -10.62 7.88
N TYR A 123 3.77 -11.47 8.57
CA TYR A 123 2.58 -11.07 9.32
C TYR A 123 2.92 -10.87 10.79
N TYR A 124 2.71 -9.68 11.30
CA TYR A 124 2.91 -9.35 12.71
C TYR A 124 1.61 -8.84 13.33
N ARG A 125 1.39 -9.12 14.61
CA ARG A 125 0.36 -8.43 15.39
C ARG A 125 0.73 -6.96 15.53
N ALA A 126 -0.18 -6.09 15.12
CA ALA A 126 -0.03 -4.65 15.29
C ALA A 126 -0.46 -4.24 16.71
N PRO A 127 0.17 -3.23 17.30
CA PRO A 127 -0.33 -2.65 18.55
C PRO A 127 -1.71 -2.03 18.30
N GLN A 128 -2.57 -2.04 19.33
CA GLN A 128 -3.86 -1.36 19.26
C GLN A 128 -3.69 0.15 19.19
N THR A 129 -2.66 0.65 19.85
CA THR A 129 -2.27 2.06 19.90
C THR A 129 -0.74 2.18 19.90
N PRO A 130 -0.13 2.99 19.00
CA PRO A 130 -0.78 3.76 17.94
C PRO A 130 -1.28 2.90 16.78
N ARG A 131 -2.32 3.33 16.07
CA ARG A 131 -2.74 2.66 14.81
C ARG A 131 -1.71 2.93 13.72
N LEU A 132 -1.06 1.87 13.26
CA LEU A 132 -0.06 1.95 12.22
C LEU A 132 -0.71 2.01 10.84
N PRO A 133 -0.50 3.06 10.04
CA PRO A 133 -1.01 3.13 8.67
C PRO A 133 -0.20 2.23 7.72
N CYS A 134 -0.67 2.07 6.50
CA CYS A 134 0.19 1.58 5.41
C CYS A 134 1.34 2.55 5.16
N SER A 135 2.52 2.01 4.85
CA SER A 135 3.66 2.83 4.44
C SER A 135 4.38 2.21 3.24
N ILE A 136 5.11 3.04 2.52
CA ILE A 136 5.94 2.63 1.39
C ILE A 136 7.36 3.08 1.69
N GLY A 137 8.31 2.13 1.72
CA GLY A 137 9.73 2.38 1.92
C GLY A 137 10.11 3.04 3.26
N ARG A 138 9.20 3.07 4.26
CA ARG A 138 9.50 3.73 5.54
C ARG A 138 10.52 2.96 6.39
N LEU A 139 10.55 1.65 6.23
CA LEU A 139 11.55 0.78 6.85
C LEU A 139 12.77 0.55 5.97
N GLY A 140 12.78 1.07 4.75
CA GLY A 140 13.85 0.93 3.76
C GLY A 140 13.29 0.68 2.37
N ASP A 141 14.17 0.77 1.37
CA ASP A 141 13.79 0.51 -0.02
C ASP A 141 13.30 -0.94 -0.16
N GLY A 142 12.17 -1.14 -0.83
CA GLY A 142 11.56 -2.46 -1.02
C GLY A 142 10.92 -3.05 0.24
N ILE A 143 10.78 -2.28 1.33
CA ILE A 143 10.12 -2.69 2.57
C ILE A 143 8.88 -1.83 2.80
N ASP A 144 7.74 -2.34 2.37
CA ASP A 144 6.45 -1.69 2.55
C ASP A 144 5.70 -2.26 3.76
N THR A 145 4.70 -1.55 4.24
CA THR A 145 3.79 -2.09 5.27
C THR A 145 2.34 -1.94 4.88
N ARG A 146 1.54 -2.92 5.24
CA ARG A 146 0.08 -2.93 5.12
C ARG A 146 -0.51 -3.03 6.53
N GLY A 147 -0.95 -1.90 7.05
CA GLY A 147 -1.54 -1.76 8.38
C GLY A 147 -2.99 -1.28 8.31
N HIS A 148 -3.35 -0.33 9.17
CA HIS A 148 -4.70 0.23 9.22
C HIS A 148 -5.11 0.89 7.89
N GLY A 149 -6.26 0.50 7.36
CA GLY A 149 -6.77 0.96 6.06
C GLY A 149 -6.21 0.22 4.85
N GLY A 150 -5.36 -0.80 5.06
CA GLY A 150 -4.78 -1.63 4.02
C GLY A 150 -5.35 -3.04 3.94
N TYR A 151 -4.87 -3.77 2.94
CA TYR A 151 -5.11 -5.19 2.78
C TYR A 151 -3.92 -5.88 2.11
N VAL A 152 -3.86 -7.18 2.24
CA VAL A 152 -2.93 -8.06 1.52
C VAL A 152 -3.70 -9.17 0.83
N ILE A 153 -3.10 -9.75 -0.20
CA ILE A 153 -3.64 -10.95 -0.84
C ILE A 153 -3.29 -12.16 0.01
N ALA A 154 -4.28 -12.99 0.31
CA ALA A 154 -4.14 -14.19 1.13
C ALA A 154 -3.50 -15.36 0.36
N PRO A 155 -2.84 -16.31 1.06
CA PRO A 155 -2.38 -17.55 0.45
C PRO A 155 -3.54 -18.32 -0.18
N GLY A 156 -3.21 -19.15 -1.17
CA GLY A 156 -4.17 -19.81 -2.06
C GLY A 156 -4.56 -18.96 -3.27
N SER A 157 -4.46 -17.63 -3.17
CA SER A 157 -4.75 -16.75 -4.30
C SER A 157 -3.69 -16.84 -5.38
N ARG A 158 -4.13 -16.63 -6.63
CA ARG A 158 -3.28 -16.66 -7.82
C ARG A 158 -3.43 -15.38 -8.63
N THR A 159 -2.31 -14.87 -9.14
CA THR A 159 -2.30 -13.74 -10.09
C THR A 159 -1.58 -14.13 -11.38
N ARG A 160 -1.64 -13.28 -12.39
CA ARG A 160 -0.85 -13.49 -13.63
C ARG A 160 0.67 -13.57 -13.39
N HIS A 161 1.15 -13.13 -12.22
CA HIS A 161 2.57 -13.11 -11.88
C HIS A 161 2.98 -14.31 -11.02
N GLY A 162 2.03 -15.10 -10.52
CA GLY A 162 2.27 -16.27 -9.67
C GLY A 162 1.33 -16.35 -8.48
N ASP A 163 1.63 -17.26 -7.59
CA ASP A 163 0.80 -17.70 -6.49
C ASP A 163 1.23 -17.07 -5.17
N TYR A 164 0.28 -17.03 -4.22
CA TYR A 164 0.52 -16.68 -2.83
C TYR A 164 0.48 -17.95 -2.00
N ILE A 165 1.62 -18.32 -1.39
CA ILE A 165 1.80 -19.62 -0.74
C ILE A 165 2.34 -19.40 0.67
N VAL A 166 1.81 -20.13 1.67
CA VAL A 166 2.40 -20.13 3.01
C VAL A 166 3.82 -20.68 2.92
N ALA A 167 4.81 -19.85 3.21
CA ALA A 167 6.22 -20.21 3.21
C ALA A 167 6.69 -20.66 4.60
N THR A 168 6.12 -20.08 5.66
CA THR A 168 6.45 -20.41 7.05
C THR A 168 5.16 -20.37 7.87
N ASP A 169 4.79 -21.52 8.42
CA ASP A 169 3.59 -21.65 9.28
C ASP A 169 4.00 -21.58 10.77
N HIS A 170 4.41 -20.39 11.17
CA HIS A 170 4.69 -20.04 12.56
C HIS A 170 3.51 -19.26 13.16
N PRO A 171 3.35 -19.25 14.50
CA PRO A 171 2.45 -18.30 15.14
C PRO A 171 2.77 -16.86 14.74
N VAL A 172 1.74 -16.04 14.57
CA VAL A 172 1.93 -14.62 14.28
C VAL A 172 2.58 -13.94 15.49
N ALA A 173 3.79 -13.43 15.30
CA ALA A 173 4.56 -12.75 16.33
C ALA A 173 4.08 -11.29 16.52
N GLU A 174 4.44 -10.70 17.65
CA GLU A 174 4.25 -9.26 17.89
C GLU A 174 5.20 -8.45 17.00
N LEU A 175 4.72 -7.32 16.48
CA LEU A 175 5.59 -6.39 15.77
C LEU A 175 6.62 -5.79 16.73
N PRO A 176 7.94 -5.86 16.44
CA PRO A 176 8.97 -5.29 17.31
C PRO A 176 8.71 -3.81 17.65
N ALA A 177 8.90 -3.45 18.91
CA ALA A 177 8.60 -2.10 19.40
C ALA A 177 9.37 -1.00 18.63
N GLU A 178 10.59 -1.27 18.21
CA GLU A 178 11.40 -0.35 17.40
C GLU A 178 10.78 -0.10 16.03
N LEU A 179 10.25 -1.16 15.38
CA LEU A 179 9.53 -1.00 14.12
C LEU A 179 8.21 -0.24 14.33
N VAL A 180 7.53 -0.44 15.47
CA VAL A 180 6.36 0.37 15.85
C VAL A 180 6.72 1.85 15.91
N VAL A 181 7.83 2.20 16.57
CA VAL A 181 8.31 3.60 16.63
C VAL A 181 8.60 4.15 15.25
N LEU A 182 9.32 3.40 14.41
CA LEU A 182 9.65 3.82 13.04
C LEU A 182 8.39 3.98 12.17
N LEU A 183 7.38 3.15 12.35
CA LEU A 183 6.14 3.16 11.56
C LEU A 183 5.11 4.17 12.09
N THR A 184 5.23 4.60 13.34
CA THR A 184 4.33 5.61 13.91
C THR A 184 4.51 6.93 13.16
N PRO A 185 3.45 7.49 12.57
CA PRO A 185 3.54 8.80 11.95
C PRO A 185 4.00 9.83 12.98
N PRO A 186 4.87 10.76 12.60
CA PRO A 186 5.17 11.88 13.47
C PRO A 186 3.86 12.61 13.82
N PRO A 187 3.72 13.14 15.04
CA PRO A 187 2.59 13.98 15.38
C PRO A 187 2.41 15.03 14.26
N PRO A 188 1.18 15.39 13.91
CA PRO A 188 0.96 16.45 12.94
C PRO A 188 1.78 17.65 13.41
N ALA A 189 2.66 18.16 12.53
CA ALA A 189 3.42 19.35 12.83
C ALA A 189 2.43 20.36 13.40
N PRO A 190 2.76 21.02 14.56
CA PRO A 190 1.90 22.05 15.09
C PRO A 190 1.53 22.93 13.91
N THR A 191 0.25 23.17 13.70
CA THR A 191 -0.20 24.13 12.69
C THR A 191 0.48 25.41 13.11
N ILE A 192 1.66 25.71 12.54
CA ILE A 192 2.28 26.99 12.73
C ILE A 192 1.20 27.95 12.23
N ARG A 193 0.48 28.54 13.17
CA ARG A 193 -0.30 29.73 12.86
C ARG A 193 0.74 30.63 12.25
N SER A 194 0.71 30.74 10.92
CA SER A 194 1.65 31.52 10.15
C SER A 194 1.93 32.78 10.93
N CYS A 195 3.19 32.93 11.38
CA CYS A 195 3.66 34.20 11.89
C CYS A 195 3.31 35.21 10.82
N ALA A 196 2.57 36.24 11.22
CA ALA A 196 2.32 37.40 10.42
C ALA A 196 3.64 37.85 9.76
N GLY A 197 3.72 37.88 8.43
CA GLY A 197 4.92 38.37 7.77
C GLY A 197 5.16 37.88 6.34
N ALA A 198 4.29 37.10 5.72
CA ALA A 198 4.43 36.82 4.27
C ALA A 198 3.91 38.03 3.49
N THR A 199 4.81 38.92 3.16
CA THR A 199 4.51 40.19 2.41
C THR A 199 4.12 39.92 0.95
N HIS A 200 4.16 38.69 0.44
CA HIS A 200 3.80 38.35 -0.94
C HIS A 200 3.11 36.95 -0.99
N PRO A 201 1.76 36.89 -1.01
CA PRO A 201 1.00 35.64 -1.18
C PRO A 201 1.40 34.87 -2.43
N ASP A 202 1.71 35.55 -3.51
CA ASP A 202 2.10 34.96 -4.79
C ASP A 202 3.46 34.24 -4.73
N ALA A 203 4.44 34.81 -4.01
CA ALA A 203 5.75 34.18 -3.81
C ALA A 203 5.64 32.90 -2.95
N TYR A 204 4.77 32.89 -1.94
CA TYR A 204 4.53 31.72 -1.11
C TYR A 204 3.83 30.62 -1.90
N LEU A 205 2.85 30.95 -2.72
CA LEU A 205 2.18 30.03 -3.63
C LEU A 205 3.16 29.42 -4.64
N ALA A 206 3.98 30.26 -5.27
CA ALA A 206 5.03 29.82 -6.19
C ALA A 206 6.01 28.85 -5.54
N ALA A 207 6.42 29.09 -4.30
CA ALA A 207 7.29 28.19 -3.52
C ALA A 207 6.63 26.82 -3.24
N ILE A 208 5.31 26.80 -2.95
CA ILE A 208 4.57 25.53 -2.78
C ILE A 208 4.56 24.76 -4.11
N LEU A 209 4.21 25.40 -5.21
CA LEU A 209 4.14 24.77 -6.53
C LEU A 209 5.50 24.20 -6.94
N ALA A 210 6.57 24.99 -6.80
CA ALA A 210 7.94 24.54 -7.11
C ALA A 210 8.37 23.38 -6.19
N GLY A 211 8.05 23.42 -4.91
CA GLY A 211 8.36 22.36 -3.95
C GLY A 211 7.64 21.05 -4.26
N GLU A 212 6.37 21.10 -4.66
CA GLU A 212 5.64 19.88 -5.05
C GLU A 212 6.13 19.34 -6.40
N ALA A 213 6.40 20.20 -7.38
CA ALA A 213 6.98 19.81 -8.65
C ALA A 213 8.35 19.12 -8.46
N HIS A 214 9.22 19.70 -7.65
CA HIS A 214 10.54 19.13 -7.35
C HIS A 214 10.41 17.75 -6.69
N ARG A 215 9.51 17.58 -5.70
CA ARG A 215 9.25 16.28 -5.07
C ARG A 215 8.82 15.22 -6.07
N VAL A 216 7.93 15.57 -6.99
CA VAL A 216 7.48 14.64 -8.04
C VAL A 216 8.64 14.28 -8.96
N ALA A 217 9.34 15.27 -9.51
CA ALA A 217 10.42 15.04 -10.45
C ALA A 217 11.60 14.24 -9.86
N SER A 218 11.90 14.43 -8.56
CA SER A 218 12.97 13.72 -7.85
C SER A 218 12.52 12.40 -7.21
N ALA A 219 11.28 11.96 -7.43
CA ALA A 219 10.76 10.75 -6.82
C ALA A 219 11.47 9.50 -7.34
N ARG A 220 11.85 8.59 -6.42
CA ARG A 220 12.40 7.28 -6.80
C ARG A 220 11.36 6.49 -7.60
N VAL A 221 11.84 5.65 -8.49
CA VAL A 221 11.02 4.90 -9.46
C VAL A 221 9.82 4.20 -8.82
N HIS A 222 10.01 3.46 -7.73
CA HIS A 222 8.95 2.74 -7.03
C HIS A 222 8.04 3.62 -6.15
N LEU A 223 8.43 4.88 -5.90
CA LEU A 223 7.67 5.86 -5.09
C LEU A 223 6.91 6.90 -5.92
N ARG A 224 7.18 7.00 -7.22
CA ARG A 224 6.69 8.08 -8.09
C ARG A 224 5.15 8.25 -8.06
N ASN A 225 4.38 7.16 -8.16
CA ASN A 225 2.92 7.21 -8.08
C ASN A 225 2.44 7.69 -6.71
N HIS A 226 3.07 7.20 -5.64
CA HIS A 226 2.75 7.64 -4.28
C HIS A 226 3.08 9.12 -4.08
N THR A 227 4.26 9.55 -4.52
CA THR A 227 4.70 10.95 -4.41
C THR A 227 3.79 11.85 -5.24
N LEU A 228 3.49 11.49 -6.48
CA LEU A 228 2.58 12.22 -7.35
C LEU A 228 1.18 12.36 -6.74
N PHE A 229 0.63 11.28 -6.18
CA PHE A 229 -0.66 11.32 -5.49
C PHE A 229 -0.62 12.26 -4.28
N ARG A 230 0.44 12.19 -3.45
CA ARG A 230 0.62 13.07 -2.29
C ARG A 230 0.71 14.54 -2.69
N SER A 231 1.47 14.87 -3.73
CA SER A 231 1.56 16.23 -4.26
C SER A 231 0.23 16.71 -4.83
N ALA A 232 -0.51 15.83 -5.51
CA ALA A 232 -1.86 16.14 -5.99
C ALA A 232 -2.86 16.39 -4.84
N LEU A 233 -2.71 15.71 -3.69
CA LEU A 233 -3.51 16.02 -2.49
C LEU A 233 -3.19 17.41 -1.94
N VAL A 234 -1.92 17.82 -1.94
CA VAL A 234 -1.51 19.15 -1.45
C VAL A 234 -2.05 20.24 -2.34
N LEU A 235 -1.82 20.16 -3.66
CA LEU A 235 -2.29 21.17 -4.61
C LEU A 235 -3.83 21.16 -4.72
N GLY A 236 -4.48 20.01 -4.64
CA GLY A 236 -5.93 19.91 -4.68
C GLY A 236 -6.63 20.60 -3.51
N ARG A 237 -5.96 20.76 -2.37
CA ARG A 237 -6.48 21.55 -1.24
C ARG A 237 -6.42 23.06 -1.52
N LEU A 238 -5.45 23.51 -2.31
CA LEU A 238 -5.36 24.91 -2.78
C LEU A 238 -6.38 25.16 -3.87
N VAL A 239 -6.61 24.19 -4.77
CA VAL A 239 -7.70 24.25 -5.77
C VAL A 239 -9.06 24.34 -5.07
N ALA A 240 -9.30 23.55 -4.04
CA ALA A 240 -10.55 23.57 -3.27
C ALA A 240 -10.78 24.88 -2.51
N ALA A 241 -9.74 25.68 -2.32
CA ALA A 241 -9.79 27.00 -1.69
C ALA A 241 -9.77 28.16 -2.71
N ASP A 242 -9.84 27.86 -4.02
CA ASP A 242 -9.73 28.82 -5.13
C ASP A 242 -8.41 29.63 -5.15
N GLU A 243 -7.37 29.12 -4.48
CA GLU A 243 -6.03 29.75 -4.49
C GLU A 243 -5.28 29.50 -5.80
N ILE A 244 -5.56 28.39 -6.49
CA ILE A 244 -5.07 28.07 -7.85
C ILE A 244 -6.15 27.40 -8.67
N SER A 245 -6.08 27.50 -10.00
CA SER A 245 -6.97 26.75 -10.88
C SER A 245 -6.60 25.26 -10.91
N GLU A 246 -7.60 24.38 -11.09
CA GLU A 246 -7.35 22.95 -11.28
C GLU A 246 -6.45 22.69 -12.49
N HIS A 247 -6.62 23.46 -13.57
CA HIS A 247 -5.77 23.37 -14.76
C HIS A 247 -4.31 23.62 -14.42
N HIS A 248 -4.00 24.70 -13.71
CA HIS A 248 -2.62 25.02 -13.31
C HIS A 248 -2.00 23.92 -12.42
N ALA A 249 -2.75 23.42 -11.42
CA ALA A 249 -2.28 22.32 -10.59
C ALA A 249 -1.98 21.05 -11.39
N ARG A 250 -2.82 20.72 -12.38
CA ARG A 250 -2.61 19.58 -13.29
C ARG A 250 -1.37 19.75 -14.13
N THR A 251 -1.19 20.91 -14.76
CA THR A 251 -0.02 21.22 -15.60
C THR A 251 1.28 21.05 -14.81
N VAL A 252 1.40 21.69 -13.66
CA VAL A 252 2.60 21.61 -12.81
C VAL A 252 2.94 20.16 -12.44
N LEU A 253 1.94 19.37 -12.08
CA LEU A 253 2.18 17.97 -11.69
C LEU A 253 2.46 17.06 -12.88
N ALA A 254 1.82 17.28 -14.03
CA ALA A 254 2.05 16.51 -15.25
C ALA A 254 3.46 16.76 -15.81
N ASP A 255 3.88 18.04 -15.87
CA ASP A 255 5.22 18.43 -16.29
C ASP A 255 6.29 17.82 -15.38
N ALA A 256 6.08 17.88 -14.07
CA ALA A 256 6.99 17.26 -13.10
C ALA A 256 7.05 15.73 -13.21
N ALA A 257 5.95 15.09 -13.56
CA ALA A 257 5.88 13.64 -13.74
C ALA A 257 6.44 13.16 -15.09
N ALA A 258 6.59 14.07 -16.07
CA ALA A 258 7.04 13.72 -17.42
C ALA A 258 8.42 13.03 -17.44
N VAL A 259 9.33 13.38 -16.51
CA VAL A 259 10.65 12.76 -16.38
C VAL A 259 10.58 11.25 -16.07
N HIS A 260 9.45 10.77 -15.59
CA HIS A 260 9.22 9.37 -15.24
C HIS A 260 8.50 8.58 -16.34
N VAL A 261 7.92 9.24 -17.33
CA VAL A 261 7.16 8.58 -18.41
C VAL A 261 8.11 7.75 -19.27
N GLY A 262 7.74 6.49 -19.50
CA GLY A 262 8.56 5.51 -20.20
C GLY A 262 9.54 4.72 -19.32
N VAL A 263 9.78 5.16 -18.08
CA VAL A 263 10.66 4.45 -17.14
C VAL A 263 9.87 3.34 -16.44
N GLU A 264 10.33 2.09 -16.52
CA GLU A 264 9.69 0.90 -15.90
C GLU A 264 8.16 0.85 -16.06
N GLY A 265 7.68 1.15 -17.26
CA GLY A 265 6.26 1.03 -17.59
C GLY A 265 5.34 2.12 -17.03
N PHE A 266 5.89 3.18 -16.42
CA PHE A 266 5.08 4.33 -16.00
C PHE A 266 4.61 5.13 -17.23
N THR A 267 3.30 5.37 -17.32
CA THR A 267 2.69 6.01 -18.48
C THR A 267 2.11 7.39 -18.14
N SER A 268 1.99 8.28 -19.12
CA SER A 268 1.27 9.55 -18.98
C SER A 268 -0.16 9.33 -18.49
N SER A 269 -0.86 8.33 -19.03
CA SER A 269 -2.22 7.96 -18.62
C SER A 269 -2.31 7.52 -17.15
N GLU A 270 -1.27 6.89 -16.62
CA GLU A 270 -1.18 6.55 -15.20
C GLU A 270 -0.96 7.81 -14.35
N ALA A 271 -0.08 8.70 -14.79
CA ALA A 271 0.15 9.99 -14.14
C ALA A 271 -1.13 10.81 -14.07
N ASP A 272 -1.85 10.97 -15.19
CA ASP A 272 -3.10 11.71 -15.27
C ASP A 272 -4.17 11.18 -14.32
N ARG A 273 -4.33 9.85 -14.25
CA ARG A 273 -5.27 9.22 -13.32
C ARG A 273 -4.88 9.46 -11.87
N THR A 274 -3.60 9.42 -11.57
CA THR A 274 -3.07 9.66 -10.22
C THR A 274 -3.31 11.09 -9.79
N ILE A 275 -3.03 12.06 -10.66
CA ILE A 275 -3.30 13.49 -10.43
C ILE A 275 -4.80 13.72 -10.22
N ALA A 276 -5.64 13.24 -11.14
CA ALA A 276 -7.10 13.39 -11.05
C ALA A 276 -7.67 12.83 -9.74
N ASN A 277 -7.17 11.68 -9.29
CA ASN A 277 -7.59 11.06 -8.03
C ASN A 277 -7.19 11.92 -6.83
N GLY A 278 -5.96 12.42 -6.77
CA GLY A 278 -5.47 13.25 -5.68
C GLY A 278 -6.24 14.56 -5.57
N LEU A 279 -6.45 15.27 -6.67
CA LEU A 279 -7.23 16.51 -6.73
C LEU A 279 -8.67 16.28 -6.26
N ARG A 280 -9.31 15.21 -6.73
CA ARG A 280 -10.69 14.84 -6.31
C ARG A 280 -10.79 14.54 -4.82
N TYR A 281 -9.83 13.82 -4.25
CA TYR A 281 -9.80 13.46 -2.82
C TYR A 281 -9.68 14.69 -1.91
N SER A 282 -9.12 15.78 -2.42
CA SER A 282 -8.84 17.00 -1.66
C SER A 282 -10.00 17.99 -1.61
N ARG A 283 -11.04 17.82 -2.46
CA ARG A 283 -12.16 18.78 -2.62
C ARG A 283 -12.89 19.12 -1.32
N SER A 284 -12.96 18.19 -0.37
CA SER A 284 -13.64 18.41 0.92
C SER A 284 -12.72 18.97 2.02
N ARG A 285 -11.47 19.34 1.69
CA ARG A 285 -10.47 19.78 2.67
C ARG A 285 -9.67 21.00 2.16
N PRO A 286 -10.33 22.16 1.93
CA PRO A 286 -9.67 23.34 1.40
C PRO A 286 -8.55 23.83 2.33
N ARG A 287 -7.52 24.40 1.73
CA ARG A 287 -6.41 25.09 2.41
C ARG A 287 -6.32 26.50 1.88
N TYR A 288 -6.78 27.46 2.68
CA TYR A 288 -6.67 28.88 2.37
C TYR A 288 -5.27 29.39 2.69
N LEU A 289 -4.71 30.16 1.77
CA LEU A 289 -3.52 30.97 2.03
C LEU A 289 -3.98 32.25 2.69
N ARG A 290 -3.50 32.55 3.88
CA ARG A 290 -3.84 33.80 4.56
C ARG A 290 -3.22 34.96 3.76
N ARG A 291 -4.06 35.86 3.33
CA ARG A 291 -3.69 37.16 2.76
C ARG A 291 -3.31 38.13 3.86
#